data_f2c78dfe36aa8b0a77f793df9bb8b44e
#
_entry.id   f2c78dfe36aa8b0a77f793df9bb8b44e
#
_cell.length_a   1.000
_cell.length_b   1.000
_cell.length_c   1.000
_cell.angle_alpha   90.00
_cell.angle_beta   90.00
_cell.angle_gamma   90.00
#
_symmetry.space_group_name_H-M   'P 1'
#
loop_
_entity.id
_entity.type
_entity.pdbx_description
1 polymer ?
#
loop_
_entity_poly.entity_id
_entity_poly.type
_entity_poly.pdbx_seq_one_letter_code
_entity_poly.pdbx_strand_id
1 'polypeptide(L)'
;MTDEIPKTAALLPERFEFAQMPAIRFGWDITRQSLDDTLCTLAKDRLMLVAGGHADAELIPERLPRTLAEREVHRVVVRQEPSPELIDQIVAEAPEGIEWVVGFGGGSVLDAAKAIAGLLRERHSIIDYLEGVGCGRKIEADPVPFLAVPTTAGTGSETTKNAVISRLGDFKKSFRDARLLARQAWLDPALLESCPPRVRNATAMDAFSQLLESYITHRATPMTDALALQGLSLFQGALEAADDAQEANHRDGLGRLMLSASFSGMTLANAGLGAIHGLAGPIGAHFPAPHGEVCARLLAPVTAENIAALALRPDDPRASKALGRYRLVARLMVGRDDLDALIDALQAMTDRYVPDGLARHGLSADNLQPVLDNCRAGSMLGNPIELTDEALYRAMIAAL
;
A
#
# COMPACT_ATOMS: atom_id res chain seq x y z
N MET A 1 2.96 15.34 31.80
CA MET A 1 3.53 14.00 31.89
C MET A 1 4.50 13.86 30.74
N THR A 2 5.78 13.87 31.00
CA THR A 2 6.83 13.65 30.01
C THR A 2 6.84 12.15 29.72
N ASP A 3 6.22 11.74 28.61
CA ASP A 3 6.28 10.38 28.11
C ASP A 3 7.73 10.06 27.76
N GLU A 4 8.41 9.37 28.64
CA GLU A 4 9.72 8.80 28.35
C GLU A 4 9.55 7.81 27.20
N ILE A 5 10.10 8.15 26.03
CA ILE A 5 10.30 7.18 24.96
C ILE A 5 11.07 6.01 25.54
N PRO A 6 10.53 4.79 25.55
CA PRO A 6 11.22 3.64 26.10
C PRO A 6 12.60 3.55 25.47
N LYS A 7 13.66 3.60 26.26
CA LYS A 7 15.03 3.29 25.83
C LYS A 7 15.09 1.80 25.49
N THR A 8 14.53 1.42 24.33
CA THR A 8 14.87 0.13 23.76
C THR A 8 16.33 0.22 23.38
N ALA A 9 17.19 -0.46 24.11
CA ALA A 9 18.56 -0.73 23.71
C ALA A 9 18.54 -1.71 22.51
N ALA A 10 17.88 -1.30 21.41
CA ALA A 10 17.95 -2.01 20.18
C ALA A 10 19.35 -1.79 19.63
N LEU A 11 20.12 -2.86 19.49
CA LEU A 11 21.35 -2.83 18.74
C LEU A 11 21.06 -2.16 17.39
N LEU A 12 21.69 -1.02 17.14
CA LEU A 12 21.58 -0.35 15.85
C LEU A 12 22.08 -1.30 14.77
N PRO A 13 21.43 -1.35 13.60
CA PRO A 13 21.98 -2.09 12.47
C PRO A 13 23.33 -1.47 12.10
N GLU A 14 24.32 -2.30 11.75
CA GLU A 14 25.63 -1.81 11.32
C GLU A 14 25.55 -0.85 10.13
N ARG A 15 24.61 -1.11 9.23
CA ARG A 15 24.28 -0.27 8.08
C ARG A 15 22.86 -0.49 7.62
N PHE A 16 22.25 0.51 7.03
CA PHE A 16 21.00 0.41 6.27
C PHE A 16 20.96 1.47 5.19
N GLU A 17 20.11 1.25 4.19
CA GLU A 17 19.77 2.22 3.17
C GLU A 17 18.32 2.63 3.36
N PHE A 18 18.01 3.90 3.10
CA PHE A 18 16.65 4.42 3.09
C PHE A 18 16.41 5.10 1.74
N ALA A 19 15.43 4.61 0.98
CA ALA A 19 15.15 5.12 -0.35
C ALA A 19 14.69 6.59 -0.30
N GLN A 20 15.00 7.32 -1.36
CA GLN A 20 14.49 8.68 -1.55
C GLN A 20 12.95 8.69 -1.49
N MET A 21 12.38 9.72 -0.88
CA MET A 21 10.94 9.94 -0.82
C MET A 21 10.51 10.99 -1.85
N PRO A 22 9.25 10.96 -2.32
CA PRO A 22 8.70 12.04 -3.12
C PRO A 22 8.59 13.33 -2.29
N ALA A 23 8.49 14.48 -2.97
CA ALA A 23 8.06 15.71 -2.30
C ALA A 23 6.59 15.55 -1.91
N ILE A 24 6.29 15.55 -0.61
CA ILE A 24 4.93 15.41 -0.07
C ILE A 24 4.27 16.78 0.03
N ARG A 25 3.05 16.89 -0.49
CA ARG A 25 2.14 18.00 -0.26
C ARG A 25 0.88 17.45 0.40
N PHE A 26 0.59 17.93 1.60
CA PHE A 26 -0.55 17.48 2.39
C PHE A 26 -1.43 18.68 2.77
N GLY A 27 -2.74 18.52 2.62
CA GLY A 27 -3.71 19.51 3.09
C GLY A 27 -5.10 19.21 2.55
N TRP A 28 -6.09 19.68 3.27
CA TRP A 28 -7.49 19.59 2.87
C TRP A 28 -7.75 20.44 1.63
N ASP A 29 -8.31 19.83 0.59
CA ASP A 29 -8.65 20.49 -0.69
C ASP A 29 -7.44 21.11 -1.43
N ILE A 30 -6.22 20.63 -1.11
CA ILE A 30 -4.97 21.18 -1.69
C ILE A 30 -4.90 20.95 -3.20
N THR A 31 -5.54 19.89 -3.70
CA THR A 31 -5.59 19.62 -5.13
C THR A 31 -6.41 20.68 -5.88
N ARG A 32 -7.53 21.11 -5.31
CA ARG A 32 -8.36 22.20 -5.85
C ARG A 32 -7.65 23.53 -5.79
N GLN A 33 -6.88 23.77 -4.73
CA GLN A 33 -6.24 25.06 -4.48
C GLN A 33 -5.02 25.34 -5.36
N SER A 34 -4.23 24.32 -5.72
CA SER A 34 -2.92 24.57 -6.31
C SER A 34 -2.38 23.51 -7.28
N LEU A 35 -3.07 22.39 -7.49
CA LEU A 35 -2.57 21.34 -8.39
C LEU A 35 -2.57 21.81 -9.85
N ASP A 36 -3.63 22.48 -10.28
CA ASP A 36 -3.79 22.98 -11.65
C ASP A 36 -2.68 23.96 -12.05
N ASP A 37 -2.39 24.95 -11.19
CA ASP A 37 -1.30 25.90 -11.38
C ASP A 37 0.08 25.20 -11.39
N THR A 38 0.23 24.18 -10.54
CA THR A 38 1.47 23.38 -10.49
C THR A 38 1.67 22.62 -11.80
N LEU A 39 0.64 21.95 -12.34
CA LEU A 39 0.74 21.20 -13.60
C LEU A 39 0.98 22.14 -14.79
N CYS A 40 0.34 23.30 -14.84
CA CYS A 40 0.61 24.33 -15.85
C CYS A 40 2.06 24.85 -15.81
N THR A 41 2.73 24.77 -14.67
CA THR A 41 4.15 25.14 -14.52
C THR A 41 5.09 23.98 -14.89
N LEU A 42 4.74 22.75 -14.53
CA LEU A 42 5.58 21.56 -14.72
C LEU A 42 5.60 21.08 -16.16
N ALA A 43 4.44 20.96 -16.80
CA ALA A 43 4.31 20.54 -18.20
C ALA A 43 4.13 21.78 -19.09
N LYS A 44 5.02 21.94 -20.06
CA LYS A 44 4.94 23.06 -21.02
C LYS A 44 3.87 22.80 -22.08
N ASP A 45 3.89 21.59 -22.64
CA ASP A 45 3.06 21.23 -23.78
C ASP A 45 2.17 20.01 -23.52
N ARG A 46 2.75 18.86 -23.18
CA ARG A 46 2.07 17.58 -23.22
C ARG A 46 2.20 16.78 -21.92
N LEU A 47 1.07 16.36 -21.38
CA LEU A 47 1.03 15.46 -20.22
C LEU A 47 0.10 14.26 -20.45
N MET A 48 0.36 13.16 -19.74
CA MET A 48 -0.53 12.02 -19.66
C MET A 48 -1.22 12.01 -18.30
N LEU A 49 -2.55 11.89 -18.31
CA LEU A 49 -3.38 11.82 -17.12
C LEU A 49 -4.00 10.43 -17.03
N VAL A 50 -3.53 9.63 -16.07
CA VAL A 50 -4.03 8.28 -15.79
C VAL A 50 -4.96 8.36 -14.60
N ALA A 51 -6.23 8.02 -14.77
CA ALA A 51 -7.24 8.25 -13.75
C ALA A 51 -8.18 7.04 -13.56
N GLY A 52 -8.82 6.96 -12.38
CA GLY A 52 -9.96 6.10 -12.16
C GLY A 52 -11.23 6.69 -12.80
N GLY A 53 -12.24 5.84 -13.09
CA GLY A 53 -13.43 6.30 -13.79
C GLY A 53 -14.17 7.45 -13.11
N HIS A 54 -14.32 7.41 -11.78
CA HIS A 54 -14.92 8.51 -11.01
C HIS A 54 -14.04 9.78 -11.01
N ALA A 55 -12.74 9.61 -10.79
CA ALA A 55 -11.82 10.75 -10.81
C ALA A 55 -11.79 11.44 -12.18
N ASP A 56 -11.76 10.65 -13.27
CA ASP A 56 -11.78 11.16 -14.64
C ASP A 56 -13.06 11.95 -14.97
N ALA A 57 -14.22 11.43 -14.54
CA ALA A 57 -15.51 12.02 -14.85
C ALA A 57 -15.85 13.26 -14.01
N GLU A 58 -15.49 13.26 -12.72
CA GLU A 58 -16.00 14.24 -11.75
C GLU A 58 -14.90 15.09 -11.13
N LEU A 59 -13.82 14.48 -10.63
CA LEU A 59 -12.83 15.20 -9.84
C LEU A 59 -11.88 16.05 -10.70
N ILE A 60 -11.41 15.49 -11.82
CA ILE A 60 -10.43 16.12 -12.69
C ILE A 60 -10.96 17.38 -13.39
N PRO A 61 -12.17 17.39 -14.01
CA PRO A 61 -12.70 18.57 -14.64
C PRO A 61 -12.83 19.78 -13.69
N GLU A 62 -13.14 19.49 -12.44
CA GLU A 62 -13.31 20.52 -11.41
C GLU A 62 -11.96 21.07 -10.89
N ARG A 63 -10.93 20.21 -10.84
CA ARG A 63 -9.63 20.55 -10.23
C ARG A 63 -8.56 20.98 -11.21
N LEU A 64 -8.69 20.61 -12.48
CA LEU A 64 -7.66 20.86 -13.50
C LEU A 64 -8.20 21.60 -14.75
N PRO A 65 -9.08 22.61 -14.60
CA PRO A 65 -9.71 23.26 -15.74
C PRO A 65 -8.70 23.95 -16.69
N ARG A 66 -7.65 24.57 -16.17
CA ARG A 66 -6.62 25.25 -16.99
C ARG A 66 -5.72 24.23 -17.67
N THR A 67 -5.27 23.19 -16.94
CA THR A 67 -4.47 22.12 -17.51
C THR A 67 -5.19 21.48 -18.69
N LEU A 68 -6.49 21.19 -18.54
CA LEU A 68 -7.31 20.62 -19.62
C LEU A 68 -7.54 21.56 -20.81
N ALA A 69 -7.56 22.89 -20.57
CA ALA A 69 -7.78 23.89 -21.62
C ALA A 69 -6.50 24.32 -22.33
N GLU A 70 -5.39 24.37 -21.64
CA GLU A 70 -4.14 25.01 -22.10
C GLU A 70 -3.04 24.00 -22.48
N ARG A 71 -3.21 22.70 -22.20
CA ARG A 71 -2.21 21.65 -22.45
C ARG A 71 -2.78 20.53 -23.31
N GLU A 72 -1.91 19.84 -24.06
CA GLU A 72 -2.27 18.60 -24.71
C GLU A 72 -2.30 17.48 -23.68
N VAL A 73 -3.50 17.06 -23.26
CA VAL A 73 -3.71 16.05 -22.23
C VAL A 73 -4.13 14.73 -22.84
N HIS A 74 -3.23 13.72 -22.80
CA HIS A 74 -3.57 12.35 -23.16
C HIS A 74 -4.21 11.66 -21.96
N ARG A 75 -5.53 11.39 -22.03
CA ARG A 75 -6.32 10.80 -20.94
C ARG A 75 -6.40 9.29 -21.05
N VAL A 76 -6.12 8.60 -19.94
CA VAL A 76 -6.19 7.15 -19.80
C VAL A 76 -7.05 6.81 -18.60
N VAL A 77 -8.07 5.95 -18.78
CA VAL A 77 -8.96 5.53 -17.68
C VAL A 77 -8.68 4.09 -17.31
N VAL A 78 -8.26 3.87 -16.07
CA VAL A 78 -8.00 2.55 -15.47
C VAL A 78 -9.17 2.18 -14.56
N ARG A 79 -9.83 1.04 -14.85
CA ARG A 79 -11.05 0.61 -14.14
C ARG A 79 -10.86 -0.63 -13.26
N GLN A 80 -9.70 -1.28 -13.36
CA GLN A 80 -9.37 -2.52 -12.65
C GLN A 80 -7.88 -2.57 -12.31
N GLU A 81 -7.42 -3.64 -11.66
CA GLU A 81 -5.97 -3.84 -11.47
C GLU A 81 -5.26 -3.87 -12.83
N PRO A 82 -4.09 -3.20 -12.97
CA PRO A 82 -3.41 -3.12 -14.25
C PRO A 82 -2.86 -4.48 -14.66
N SER A 83 -3.21 -4.92 -15.87
CA SER A 83 -2.65 -6.11 -16.51
C SER A 83 -1.49 -5.75 -17.43
N PRO A 84 -0.61 -6.72 -17.76
CA PRO A 84 0.44 -6.50 -18.74
C PRO A 84 -0.08 -5.98 -20.09
N GLU A 85 -1.16 -6.57 -20.57
CA GLU A 85 -1.79 -6.22 -21.84
C GLU A 85 -2.28 -4.77 -21.84
N LEU A 86 -2.92 -4.33 -20.74
CA LEU A 86 -3.38 -2.95 -20.60
C LEU A 86 -2.19 -1.96 -20.63
N ILE A 87 -1.15 -2.24 -19.87
CA ILE A 87 0.03 -1.35 -19.82
C ILE A 87 0.72 -1.28 -21.18
N ASP A 88 0.96 -2.43 -21.82
CA ASP A 88 1.63 -2.52 -23.12
C ASP A 88 0.83 -1.79 -24.20
N GLN A 89 -0.50 -1.95 -24.22
CA GLN A 89 -1.39 -1.23 -25.13
C GLN A 89 -1.27 0.30 -24.93
N ILE A 90 -1.42 0.78 -23.69
CA ILE A 90 -1.35 2.21 -23.40
C ILE A 90 0.01 2.79 -23.81
N VAL A 91 1.10 2.09 -23.53
CA VAL A 91 2.46 2.52 -23.90
C VAL A 91 2.64 2.56 -25.43
N ALA A 92 2.08 1.58 -26.15
CA ALA A 92 2.15 1.53 -27.61
C ALA A 92 1.35 2.65 -28.29
N GLU A 93 0.16 2.98 -27.75
CA GLU A 93 -0.74 4.01 -28.28
C GLU A 93 -0.37 5.43 -27.82
N ALA A 94 0.47 5.56 -26.80
CA ALA A 94 0.83 6.86 -26.25
C ALA A 94 1.60 7.73 -27.25
N PRO A 95 1.25 9.02 -27.36
CA PRO A 95 1.99 9.97 -28.18
C PRO A 95 3.42 10.15 -27.69
N GLU A 96 4.31 10.54 -28.57
CA GLU A 96 5.67 10.93 -28.20
C GLU A 96 5.68 12.28 -27.45
N GLY A 97 6.74 12.53 -26.67
CA GLY A 97 6.97 13.83 -26.04
C GLY A 97 6.13 14.07 -24.78
N ILE A 98 5.56 13.03 -24.16
CA ILE A 98 4.95 13.16 -22.82
C ILE A 98 6.00 13.64 -21.82
N GLU A 99 5.76 14.80 -21.19
CA GLU A 99 6.68 15.43 -20.24
C GLU A 99 6.44 14.96 -18.81
N TRP A 100 5.17 14.71 -18.44
CA TRP A 100 4.74 14.24 -17.12
C TRP A 100 3.64 13.20 -17.22
N VAL A 101 3.67 12.23 -16.33
CA VAL A 101 2.55 11.33 -16.06
C VAL A 101 1.94 11.72 -14.71
N VAL A 102 0.63 11.95 -14.70
CA VAL A 102 -0.13 12.25 -13.48
C VAL A 102 -1.06 11.06 -13.22
N GLY A 103 -0.88 10.40 -12.09
CA GLY A 103 -1.79 9.35 -11.60
C GLY A 103 -2.80 9.94 -10.62
N PHE A 104 -4.07 9.92 -10.95
CA PHE A 104 -5.15 10.46 -10.12
C PHE A 104 -6.17 9.36 -9.80
N GLY A 105 -6.02 8.69 -8.66
CA GLY A 105 -6.88 7.56 -8.31
C GLY A 105 -6.36 6.70 -7.16
N GLY A 106 -6.96 5.54 -6.97
CA GLY A 106 -6.52 4.55 -5.99
C GLY A 106 -5.26 3.80 -6.42
N GLY A 107 -4.83 2.84 -5.61
CA GLY A 107 -3.58 2.08 -5.80
C GLY A 107 -3.40 1.50 -7.20
N SER A 108 -4.43 0.89 -7.78
CA SER A 108 -4.38 0.32 -9.15
C SER A 108 -4.09 1.37 -10.22
N VAL A 109 -4.66 2.58 -10.06
CA VAL A 109 -4.44 3.71 -10.97
C VAL A 109 -3.01 4.23 -10.83
N LEU A 110 -2.52 4.39 -9.59
CA LEU A 110 -1.17 4.87 -9.32
C LEU A 110 -0.13 3.87 -9.81
N ASP A 111 -0.37 2.57 -9.65
CA ASP A 111 0.50 1.52 -10.16
C ASP A 111 0.54 1.50 -11.70
N ALA A 112 -0.63 1.64 -12.35
CA ALA A 112 -0.69 1.80 -13.81
C ALA A 112 0.10 3.03 -14.27
N ALA A 113 -0.15 4.20 -13.66
CA ALA A 113 0.53 5.44 -14.00
C ALA A 113 2.06 5.34 -13.83
N LYS A 114 2.50 4.71 -12.75
CA LYS A 114 3.91 4.45 -12.45
C LYS A 114 4.56 3.52 -13.47
N ALA A 115 3.88 2.42 -13.82
CA ALA A 115 4.34 1.48 -14.83
C ALA A 115 4.44 2.13 -16.22
N ILE A 116 3.41 2.89 -16.60
CA ILE A 116 3.41 3.66 -17.86
C ILE A 116 4.56 4.66 -17.89
N ALA A 117 4.73 5.46 -16.82
CA ALA A 117 5.83 6.42 -16.71
C ALA A 117 7.20 5.75 -16.90
N GLY A 118 7.37 4.55 -16.34
CA GLY A 118 8.57 3.74 -16.47
C GLY A 118 8.86 3.27 -17.89
N LEU A 119 7.82 3.01 -18.68
CA LEU A 119 7.94 2.34 -19.98
C LEU A 119 7.74 3.25 -21.19
N LEU A 120 7.24 4.48 -21.03
CA LEU A 120 6.99 5.40 -22.16
C LEU A 120 8.21 5.63 -23.05
N ARG A 121 9.42 5.58 -22.50
CA ARG A 121 10.68 5.74 -23.25
C ARG A 121 11.35 4.42 -23.62
N GLU A 122 11.00 3.34 -22.91
CA GLU A 122 11.52 1.98 -23.16
C GLU A 122 10.80 1.31 -24.34
N ARG A 123 9.48 1.46 -24.45
CA ARG A 123 8.63 0.86 -25.49
C ARG A 123 8.74 -0.66 -25.60
N HIS A 124 9.11 -1.34 -24.52
CA HIS A 124 9.13 -2.80 -24.38
C HIS A 124 7.96 -3.30 -23.56
N SER A 125 7.62 -4.59 -23.68
CA SER A 125 6.57 -5.21 -22.87
C SER A 125 6.93 -5.17 -21.38
N ILE A 126 5.97 -4.80 -20.53
CA ILE A 126 6.14 -4.79 -19.09
C ILE A 126 6.50 -6.17 -18.53
N ILE A 127 6.08 -7.25 -19.22
CA ILE A 127 6.38 -8.63 -18.79
C ILE A 127 7.89 -8.83 -18.65
N ASP A 128 8.71 -8.25 -19.52
CA ASP A 128 10.17 -8.39 -19.50
C ASP A 128 10.79 -7.92 -18.18
N TYR A 129 10.11 -6.99 -17.49
CA TYR A 129 10.58 -6.34 -16.27
C TYR A 129 9.98 -6.91 -14.98
N LEU A 130 8.93 -7.76 -15.08
CA LEU A 130 8.24 -8.28 -13.89
C LEU A 130 9.09 -9.26 -13.10
N GLU A 131 9.15 -9.07 -11.79
CA GLU A 131 9.89 -9.93 -10.87
C GLU A 131 9.39 -11.38 -10.91
N GLY A 132 10.27 -12.32 -11.28
CA GLY A 132 10.00 -13.76 -11.28
C GLY A 132 9.10 -14.26 -12.42
N VAL A 133 8.74 -13.40 -13.37
CA VAL A 133 7.98 -13.75 -14.59
C VAL A 133 8.78 -13.40 -15.82
N GLY A 134 9.32 -12.21 -15.88
CA GLY A 134 10.08 -11.70 -17.02
C GLY A 134 11.52 -12.20 -17.08
N CYS A 135 12.24 -11.71 -18.08
CA CYS A 135 13.67 -12.02 -18.27
C CYS A 135 14.62 -11.23 -17.37
N GLY A 136 14.08 -10.41 -16.44
CA GLY A 136 14.89 -9.59 -15.53
C GLY A 136 15.46 -8.34 -16.17
N ARG A 137 14.81 -7.86 -17.24
CA ARG A 137 15.20 -6.60 -17.90
C ARG A 137 15.18 -5.44 -16.89
N LYS A 138 16.12 -4.53 -17.00
CA LYS A 138 16.19 -3.30 -16.23
C LYS A 138 15.81 -2.11 -17.09
N ILE A 139 15.23 -1.10 -16.47
CA ILE A 139 14.98 0.18 -17.15
C ILE A 139 16.34 0.76 -17.57
N GLU A 140 16.48 1.14 -18.84
CA GLU A 140 17.70 1.76 -19.39
C GLU A 140 17.51 3.28 -19.50
N ALA A 141 16.42 3.73 -20.11
CA ALA A 141 16.08 5.14 -20.21
C ALA A 141 15.56 5.71 -18.87
N ASP A 142 15.77 7.00 -18.63
CA ASP A 142 15.15 7.66 -17.48
C ASP A 142 13.62 7.68 -17.65
N PRO A 143 12.84 7.22 -16.66
CA PRO A 143 11.39 7.29 -16.69
C PRO A 143 10.86 8.70 -16.90
N VAL A 144 9.68 8.81 -17.50
CA VAL A 144 8.95 10.08 -17.50
C VAL A 144 8.62 10.45 -16.05
N PRO A 145 8.81 11.70 -15.60
CA PRO A 145 8.50 12.08 -14.24
C PRO A 145 7.02 11.82 -13.91
N PHE A 146 6.79 11.25 -12.71
CA PHE A 146 5.48 10.84 -12.22
C PHE A 146 5.04 11.71 -11.05
N LEU A 147 3.77 12.16 -11.07
CA LEU A 147 3.09 12.85 -9.99
C LEU A 147 1.90 12.00 -9.53
N ALA A 148 1.78 11.78 -8.24
CA ALA A 148 0.74 10.94 -7.66
C ALA A 148 -0.29 11.75 -6.86
N VAL A 149 -1.57 11.49 -7.12
CA VAL A 149 -2.73 12.03 -6.39
C VAL A 149 -3.62 10.87 -5.95
N PRO A 150 -3.37 10.28 -4.76
CA PRO A 150 -4.16 9.17 -4.25
C PRO A 150 -5.58 9.61 -3.88
N THR A 151 -6.58 8.78 -4.23
CA THR A 151 -8.00 8.94 -3.86
C THR A 151 -8.47 7.86 -2.90
N THR A 152 -7.57 6.98 -2.44
CA THR A 152 -7.78 5.98 -1.39
C THR A 152 -6.64 6.06 -0.39
N ALA A 153 -6.90 5.70 0.86
CA ALA A 153 -5.92 5.66 1.93
C ALA A 153 -5.55 4.20 2.24
N GLY A 154 -4.66 3.60 1.45
CA GLY A 154 -4.37 2.17 1.58
C GLY A 154 -2.96 1.79 1.18
N THR A 155 -2.77 1.51 -0.10
CA THR A 155 -1.54 0.91 -0.63
C THR A 155 -0.26 1.73 -0.44
N GLY A 156 -0.38 3.05 -0.22
CA GLY A 156 0.77 3.95 -0.18
C GLY A 156 1.56 3.98 -1.49
N SER A 157 0.92 3.63 -2.64
CA SER A 157 1.60 3.54 -3.93
C SER A 157 2.29 4.84 -4.35
N GLU A 158 1.79 5.99 -3.89
CA GLU A 158 2.39 7.31 -4.11
C GLU A 158 3.80 7.46 -3.50
N THR A 159 4.15 6.61 -2.54
CA THR A 159 5.46 6.63 -1.85
C THR A 159 6.28 5.36 -2.07
N THR A 160 5.82 4.43 -2.91
CA THR A 160 6.55 3.20 -3.24
C THR A 160 7.27 3.30 -4.59
N LYS A 161 8.30 2.44 -4.75
CA LYS A 161 9.12 2.34 -5.96
C LYS A 161 8.73 1.16 -6.88
N ASN A 162 7.58 0.55 -6.64
CA ASN A 162 7.07 -0.57 -7.42
C ASN A 162 5.66 -0.30 -7.90
N ALA A 163 5.31 -0.89 -9.03
CA ALA A 163 3.97 -1.02 -9.55
C ALA A 163 3.58 -2.49 -9.54
N VAL A 164 2.41 -2.82 -8.99
CA VAL A 164 1.90 -4.19 -8.96
C VAL A 164 1.08 -4.44 -10.21
N ILE A 165 1.45 -5.45 -10.98
CA ILE A 165 0.80 -5.86 -12.21
C ILE A 165 0.19 -7.23 -12.01
N SER A 166 -1.06 -7.40 -12.42
CA SER A 166 -1.86 -8.58 -12.14
C SER A 166 -2.40 -9.21 -13.43
N ARG A 167 -2.29 -10.53 -13.52
CA ARG A 167 -3.02 -11.35 -14.49
C ARG A 167 -3.78 -12.40 -13.70
N LEU A 168 -5.09 -12.22 -13.57
CA LEU A 168 -5.95 -13.10 -12.78
C LEU A 168 -5.87 -14.54 -13.28
N GLY A 169 -5.69 -15.49 -12.37
CA GLY A 169 -5.49 -16.91 -12.67
C GLY A 169 -4.04 -17.28 -13.00
N ASP A 170 -3.12 -16.31 -13.03
CA ASP A 170 -1.71 -16.55 -13.39
C ASP A 170 -0.78 -15.94 -12.32
N PHE A 171 -0.64 -14.63 -12.27
CA PHE A 171 0.29 -13.98 -11.32
C PHE A 171 -0.15 -12.58 -10.87
N LYS A 172 0.41 -12.15 -9.73
CA LYS A 172 0.42 -10.75 -9.24
C LYS A 172 1.85 -10.42 -8.84
N LYS A 173 2.55 -9.61 -9.66
CA LYS A 173 3.99 -9.37 -9.56
C LYS A 173 4.35 -7.89 -9.66
N SER A 174 5.52 -7.53 -9.14
CA SER A 174 6.00 -6.15 -9.16
C SER A 174 6.91 -5.86 -10.35
N PHE A 175 6.68 -4.71 -10.96
CA PHE A 175 7.66 -3.96 -11.72
C PHE A 175 8.32 -2.96 -10.75
N ARG A 176 9.64 -3.05 -10.57
CA ARG A 176 10.34 -2.32 -9.51
C ARG A 176 11.64 -1.67 -9.99
N ASP A 177 11.74 -0.35 -9.77
CA ASP A 177 12.97 0.42 -9.93
C ASP A 177 12.91 1.66 -9.03
N ALA A 178 14.03 2.10 -8.47
CA ALA A 178 14.07 3.29 -7.60
C ALA A 178 13.61 4.57 -8.33
N ARG A 179 13.78 4.64 -9.65
CA ARG A 179 13.38 5.76 -10.50
C ARG A 179 11.88 5.85 -10.76
N LEU A 180 11.10 4.81 -10.39
CA LEU A 180 9.64 4.80 -10.49
C LEU A 180 8.97 5.57 -9.33
N LEU A 181 9.72 5.99 -8.33
CA LEU A 181 9.20 6.83 -7.25
C LEU A 181 8.61 8.13 -7.82
N ALA A 182 7.45 8.51 -7.31
CA ALA A 182 6.84 9.78 -7.68
C ALA A 182 7.78 10.95 -7.37
N ARG A 183 7.81 11.95 -8.23
CA ARG A 183 8.50 13.22 -7.94
C ARG A 183 7.75 14.03 -6.90
N GLN A 184 6.42 13.97 -6.96
CA GLN A 184 5.53 14.62 -6.01
C GLN A 184 4.36 13.70 -5.68
N ALA A 185 3.93 13.70 -4.42
CA ALA A 185 2.70 13.07 -3.95
C ALA A 185 1.80 14.14 -3.31
N TRP A 186 0.58 14.25 -3.80
CA TRP A 186 -0.41 15.22 -3.36
C TRP A 186 -1.47 14.53 -2.53
N LEU A 187 -1.32 14.63 -1.22
CA LEU A 187 -2.16 13.97 -0.23
C LEU A 187 -3.29 14.90 0.19
N ASP A 188 -4.43 14.75 -0.47
CA ASP A 188 -5.62 15.56 -0.24
C ASP A 188 -6.72 14.72 0.43
N PRO A 189 -6.93 14.84 1.74
CA PRO A 189 -7.94 14.05 2.44
C PRO A 189 -9.37 14.30 1.94
N ALA A 190 -9.68 15.44 1.33
CA ALA A 190 -11.00 15.72 0.76
C ALA A 190 -11.35 14.75 -0.38
N LEU A 191 -10.36 14.16 -1.06
CA LEU A 191 -10.59 13.14 -2.09
C LEU A 191 -11.16 11.83 -1.52
N LEU A 192 -10.96 11.56 -0.23
CA LEU A 192 -11.51 10.38 0.44
C LEU A 192 -13.01 10.48 0.72
N GLU A 193 -13.60 11.68 0.68
CA GLU A 193 -15.05 11.87 0.86
C GLU A 193 -15.86 11.11 -0.20
N SER A 194 -15.34 11.03 -1.42
CA SER A 194 -15.98 10.28 -2.52
C SER A 194 -15.68 8.78 -2.52
N CYS A 195 -14.79 8.31 -1.62
CA CYS A 195 -14.43 6.90 -1.52
C CYS A 195 -15.54 6.12 -0.78
N PRO A 196 -16.15 5.09 -1.38
CA PRO A 196 -17.16 4.30 -0.68
C PRO A 196 -16.63 3.75 0.65
N PRO A 197 -17.43 3.79 1.75
CA PRO A 197 -16.98 3.35 3.09
C PRO A 197 -16.35 1.95 3.09
N ARG A 198 -16.93 1.00 2.35
CA ARG A 198 -16.35 -0.35 2.21
C ARG A 198 -14.94 -0.34 1.62
N VAL A 199 -14.70 0.46 0.59
CA VAL A 199 -13.36 0.57 -0.04
C VAL A 199 -12.42 1.29 0.91
N ARG A 200 -12.85 2.43 1.48
CA ARG A 200 -12.07 3.19 2.47
C ARG A 200 -11.62 2.32 3.64
N ASN A 201 -12.54 1.57 4.23
CA ASN A 201 -12.25 0.74 5.39
C ASN A 201 -11.28 -0.40 5.04
N ALA A 202 -11.52 -1.12 3.94
CA ALA A 202 -10.65 -2.20 3.50
C ALA A 202 -9.24 -1.69 3.16
N THR A 203 -9.13 -0.54 2.46
CA THR A 203 -7.83 0.03 2.14
C THR A 203 -7.11 0.57 3.37
N ALA A 204 -7.83 1.18 4.31
CA ALA A 204 -7.24 1.62 5.58
C ALA A 204 -6.69 0.45 6.40
N MET A 205 -7.39 -0.68 6.44
CA MET A 205 -6.92 -1.92 7.09
C MET A 205 -5.68 -2.50 6.39
N ASP A 206 -5.56 -2.34 5.06
CA ASP A 206 -4.34 -2.67 4.32
C ASP A 206 -3.16 -1.81 4.79
N ALA A 207 -3.34 -0.47 4.87
CA ALA A 207 -2.32 0.44 5.38
C ALA A 207 -1.87 0.09 6.81
N PHE A 208 -2.83 -0.25 7.69
CA PHE A 208 -2.52 -0.73 9.04
C PHE A 208 -1.68 -2.01 9.02
N SER A 209 -2.08 -2.98 8.20
CA SER A 209 -1.34 -4.25 8.05
C SER A 209 0.08 -4.02 7.56
N GLN A 210 0.28 -3.12 6.59
CA GLN A 210 1.59 -2.73 6.08
C GLN A 210 2.46 -2.08 7.18
N LEU A 211 1.91 -1.17 7.96
CA LEU A 211 2.62 -0.52 9.07
C LEU A 211 3.03 -1.54 10.13
N LEU A 212 2.12 -2.43 10.52
CA LEU A 212 2.40 -3.49 11.49
C LEU A 212 3.51 -4.40 10.98
N GLU A 213 3.40 -4.94 9.77
CA GLU A 213 4.41 -5.84 9.19
C GLU A 213 5.75 -5.15 9.01
N SER A 214 5.77 -3.90 8.53
CA SER A 214 6.99 -3.11 8.38
C SER A 214 7.65 -2.80 9.73
N TYR A 215 6.87 -2.71 10.80
CA TYR A 215 7.39 -2.49 12.14
C TYR A 215 7.99 -3.77 12.75
N ILE A 216 7.34 -4.92 12.56
CA ILE A 216 7.79 -6.18 13.17
C ILE A 216 8.85 -6.93 12.35
N THR A 217 9.03 -6.59 11.07
CA THR A 217 9.99 -7.28 10.19
C THR A 217 11.42 -7.24 10.75
N HIS A 218 12.19 -8.30 10.50
CA HIS A 218 13.60 -8.31 10.83
C HIS A 218 14.46 -7.31 10.05
N ARG A 219 13.88 -6.70 8.98
CA ARG A 219 14.54 -5.69 8.11
C ARG A 219 14.28 -4.25 8.59
N ALA A 220 13.47 -4.07 9.64
CA ALA A 220 13.12 -2.75 10.14
C ALA A 220 14.35 -1.98 10.64
N THR A 221 14.35 -0.68 10.37
CA THR A 221 15.43 0.26 10.72
C THR A 221 14.89 1.37 11.64
N PRO A 222 15.73 2.14 12.32
CA PRO A 222 15.25 3.25 13.16
C PRO A 222 14.38 4.27 12.41
N MET A 223 14.63 4.49 11.11
CA MET A 223 13.81 5.39 10.29
C MET A 223 12.45 4.78 9.98
N THR A 224 12.40 3.51 9.58
CA THR A 224 11.13 2.82 9.33
C THR A 224 10.33 2.61 10.61
N ASP A 225 10.99 2.38 11.74
CA ASP A 225 10.35 2.25 13.05
C ASP A 225 9.62 3.54 13.45
N ALA A 226 10.27 4.70 13.27
CA ALA A 226 9.66 5.99 13.58
C ALA A 226 8.42 6.27 12.71
N LEU A 227 8.51 5.99 11.40
CA LEU A 227 7.38 6.17 10.49
C LEU A 227 6.25 5.17 10.77
N ALA A 228 6.57 3.89 11.03
CA ALA A 228 5.57 2.87 11.30
C ALA A 228 4.81 3.16 12.60
N LEU A 229 5.50 3.50 13.68
CA LEU A 229 4.86 3.85 14.95
C LEU A 229 4.00 5.10 14.83
N GLN A 230 4.47 6.12 14.12
CA GLN A 230 3.68 7.32 13.87
C GLN A 230 2.43 7.00 13.04
N GLY A 231 2.57 6.17 11.98
CA GLY A 231 1.44 5.73 11.16
C GLY A 231 0.40 4.93 11.95
N LEU A 232 0.84 3.97 12.79
CA LEU A 232 -0.04 3.21 13.70
C LEU A 232 -0.75 4.13 14.70
N SER A 233 -0.04 5.13 15.25
CA SER A 233 -0.63 6.12 16.16
C SER A 233 -1.68 6.99 15.46
N LEU A 234 -1.43 7.43 14.24
CA LEU A 234 -2.40 8.18 13.43
C LEU A 234 -3.64 7.33 13.12
N PHE A 235 -3.45 6.03 12.88
CA PHE A 235 -4.56 5.13 12.56
C PHE A 235 -5.52 4.92 13.73
N GLN A 236 -5.03 4.96 14.98
CA GLN A 236 -5.83 4.68 16.18
C GLN A 236 -7.04 5.63 16.27
N GLY A 237 -8.26 5.08 16.17
CA GLY A 237 -9.52 5.83 16.19
C GLY A 237 -9.78 6.67 14.91
N ALA A 238 -8.96 6.55 13.87
CA ALA A 238 -9.13 7.34 12.64
C ALA A 238 -10.34 6.87 11.81
N LEU A 239 -10.64 5.57 11.79
CA LEU A 239 -11.83 5.03 11.13
C LEU A 239 -13.12 5.49 11.81
N GLU A 240 -13.15 5.48 13.16
CA GLU A 240 -14.26 6.02 13.95
C GLU A 240 -14.47 7.51 13.69
N ALA A 241 -13.38 8.28 13.70
CA ALA A 241 -13.42 9.71 13.42
C ALA A 241 -13.88 10.01 11.98
N ALA A 242 -13.46 9.19 11.01
CA ALA A 242 -13.88 9.32 9.61
C ALA A 242 -15.38 9.01 9.40
N ASP A 243 -16.03 8.33 10.34
CA ASP A 243 -17.47 8.05 10.32
C ASP A 243 -18.28 9.02 11.24
N ASP A 244 -17.60 9.96 11.90
CA ASP A 244 -18.25 10.91 12.82
C ASP A 244 -19.11 11.92 12.05
N ALA A 245 -20.29 12.25 12.62
CA ALA A 245 -21.19 13.25 12.04
C ALA A 245 -20.68 14.68 12.22
N GLN A 246 -19.73 14.93 13.12
CA GLN A 246 -19.10 16.24 13.28
C GLN A 246 -18.01 16.43 12.23
N GLU A 247 -18.15 17.48 11.40
CA GLU A 247 -17.25 17.75 10.28
C GLU A 247 -15.78 17.81 10.68
N ALA A 248 -15.46 18.42 11.83
CA ALA A 248 -14.08 18.52 12.30
C ALA A 248 -13.46 17.15 12.60
N ASN A 249 -14.20 16.25 13.24
CA ASN A 249 -13.75 14.89 13.53
C ASN A 249 -13.63 14.08 12.25
N HIS A 250 -14.62 14.18 11.34
CA HIS A 250 -14.60 13.53 10.03
C HIS A 250 -13.35 13.91 9.23
N ARG A 251 -13.06 15.20 9.11
CA ARG A 251 -11.87 15.70 8.40
C ARG A 251 -10.57 15.25 9.06
N ASP A 252 -10.50 15.27 10.40
CA ASP A 252 -9.34 14.75 11.14
C ASP A 252 -9.13 13.26 10.83
N GLY A 253 -10.20 12.46 10.91
CA GLY A 253 -10.16 11.03 10.62
C GLY A 253 -9.63 10.74 9.21
N LEU A 254 -10.18 11.40 8.18
CA LEU A 254 -9.72 11.24 6.80
C LEU A 254 -8.26 11.69 6.61
N GLY A 255 -7.86 12.80 7.25
CA GLY A 255 -6.47 13.28 7.23
C GLY A 255 -5.49 12.28 7.83
N ARG A 256 -5.86 11.69 8.97
CA ARG A 256 -5.05 10.68 9.67
C ARG A 256 -4.93 9.39 8.86
N LEU A 257 -6.02 8.92 8.23
CA LEU A 257 -5.99 7.77 7.34
C LEU A 257 -5.08 8.01 6.13
N MET A 258 -5.16 9.17 5.49
CA MET A 258 -4.33 9.54 4.33
C MET A 258 -2.83 9.54 4.69
N LEU A 259 -2.46 10.15 5.82
CA LEU A 259 -1.07 10.15 6.29
C LEU A 259 -0.59 8.76 6.71
N SER A 260 -1.45 7.98 7.41
CA SER A 260 -1.15 6.60 7.80
C SER A 260 -0.83 5.74 6.58
N ALA A 261 -1.63 5.84 5.52
CA ALA A 261 -1.39 5.15 4.25
C ALA A 261 -0.10 5.59 3.56
N SER A 262 0.20 6.89 3.54
CA SER A 262 1.46 7.39 2.98
C SER A 262 2.67 6.86 3.75
N PHE A 263 2.62 6.83 5.09
CA PHE A 263 3.68 6.26 5.92
C PHE A 263 3.81 4.75 5.71
N SER A 264 2.70 4.04 5.49
CA SER A 264 2.75 2.61 5.19
C SER A 264 3.51 2.32 3.90
N GLY A 265 3.30 3.10 2.84
CA GLY A 265 4.07 2.99 1.60
C GLY A 265 5.56 3.27 1.78
N MET A 266 5.92 4.31 2.58
CA MET A 266 7.31 4.62 2.90
C MET A 266 7.99 3.47 3.65
N THR A 267 7.31 2.87 4.63
CA THR A 267 7.86 1.76 5.42
C THR A 267 7.96 0.48 4.59
N LEU A 268 6.94 0.17 3.77
CA LEU A 268 6.97 -0.92 2.81
C LEU A 268 8.17 -0.82 1.85
N ALA A 269 8.41 0.37 1.29
CA ALA A 269 9.48 0.59 0.32
C ALA A 269 10.88 0.36 0.91
N ASN A 270 11.05 0.50 2.24
CA ASN A 270 12.33 0.49 2.92
C ASN A 270 12.56 -0.71 3.86
N ALA A 271 11.51 -1.27 4.49
CA ALA A 271 11.60 -2.44 5.35
C ALA A 271 10.99 -3.70 4.74
N GLY A 272 10.08 -3.53 3.78
CA GLY A 272 9.26 -4.64 3.27
C GLY A 272 8.15 -5.03 4.25
N LEU A 273 7.49 -6.13 3.95
CA LEU A 273 6.32 -6.62 4.69
C LEU A 273 6.56 -8.04 5.22
N GLY A 274 5.49 -8.77 5.56
CA GLY A 274 5.55 -10.10 6.16
C GLY A 274 4.54 -11.08 5.55
N ALA A 275 3.99 -11.95 6.42
CA ALA A 275 3.18 -13.09 6.00
C ALA A 275 1.76 -12.69 5.55
N ILE A 276 1.18 -11.59 6.06
CA ILE A 276 -0.12 -11.09 5.58
C ILE A 276 -0.02 -10.83 4.08
N HIS A 277 0.94 -10.00 3.68
CA HIS A 277 1.14 -9.67 2.26
C HIS A 277 1.80 -10.81 1.47
N GLY A 278 2.53 -11.71 2.16
CA GLY A 278 3.03 -12.95 1.57
C GLY A 278 1.93 -13.88 1.08
N LEU A 279 0.80 -13.92 1.81
CA LEU A 279 -0.42 -14.64 1.43
C LEU A 279 -1.31 -13.83 0.49
N ALA A 280 -1.44 -12.51 0.72
CA ALA A 280 -2.35 -11.67 -0.06
C ALA A 280 -2.00 -11.59 -1.55
N GLY A 281 -0.71 -11.65 -1.90
CA GLY A 281 -0.26 -11.70 -3.30
C GLY A 281 -0.80 -12.91 -4.05
N PRO A 282 -0.48 -14.15 -3.64
CA PRO A 282 -1.03 -15.37 -4.25
C PRO A 282 -2.55 -15.46 -4.19
N ILE A 283 -3.19 -15.06 -3.08
CA ILE A 283 -4.66 -15.01 -3.01
C ILE A 283 -5.22 -14.11 -4.13
N GLY A 284 -4.73 -12.88 -4.28
CA GLY A 284 -5.17 -11.98 -5.33
C GLY A 284 -4.78 -12.40 -6.75
N ALA A 285 -3.80 -13.31 -6.92
CA ALA A 285 -3.48 -13.90 -8.21
C ALA A 285 -4.49 -14.98 -8.63
N HIS A 286 -4.99 -15.77 -7.68
CA HIS A 286 -5.88 -16.90 -7.95
C HIS A 286 -7.38 -16.58 -7.79
N PHE A 287 -7.71 -15.60 -6.94
CA PHE A 287 -9.09 -15.26 -6.59
C PHE A 287 -9.39 -13.79 -6.84
N PRO A 288 -10.62 -13.43 -7.26
CA PRO A 288 -11.02 -12.04 -7.50
C PRO A 288 -11.33 -11.30 -6.18
N ALA A 289 -10.43 -11.42 -5.20
CA ALA A 289 -10.58 -10.84 -3.87
C ALA A 289 -9.88 -9.47 -3.81
N PRO A 290 -10.58 -8.39 -3.40
CA PRO A 290 -9.97 -7.08 -3.21
C PRO A 290 -8.83 -7.13 -2.21
N HIS A 291 -7.67 -6.58 -2.57
CA HIS A 291 -6.43 -6.70 -1.78
C HIS A 291 -6.58 -6.26 -0.32
N GLY A 292 -7.22 -5.12 -0.09
CA GLY A 292 -7.42 -4.61 1.27
C GLY A 292 -8.33 -5.50 2.13
N GLU A 293 -9.32 -6.18 1.52
CA GLU A 293 -10.16 -7.15 2.24
C GLU A 293 -9.35 -8.38 2.64
N VAL A 294 -8.47 -8.86 1.75
CA VAL A 294 -7.56 -9.98 2.05
C VAL A 294 -6.62 -9.63 3.20
N CYS A 295 -5.97 -8.46 3.14
CA CYS A 295 -5.07 -8.01 4.20
C CYS A 295 -5.80 -7.85 5.54
N ALA A 296 -7.00 -7.26 5.53
CA ALA A 296 -7.82 -7.10 6.73
C ALA A 296 -8.20 -8.43 7.37
N ARG A 297 -8.67 -9.39 6.57
CA ARG A 297 -9.10 -10.70 7.07
C ARG A 297 -7.94 -11.58 7.56
N LEU A 298 -6.75 -11.40 7.01
CA LEU A 298 -5.53 -12.10 7.45
C LEU A 298 -4.84 -11.43 8.66
N LEU A 299 -5.18 -10.18 9.01
CA LEU A 299 -4.47 -9.38 10.00
C LEU A 299 -4.37 -10.07 11.37
N ALA A 300 -5.50 -10.36 11.99
CA ALA A 300 -5.54 -10.99 13.32
C ALA A 300 -5.02 -12.45 13.28
N PRO A 301 -5.46 -13.33 12.36
CA PRO A 301 -4.98 -14.70 12.30
C PRO A 301 -3.48 -14.83 12.10
N VAL A 302 -2.89 -14.08 11.17
CA VAL A 302 -1.43 -14.13 10.92
C VAL A 302 -0.66 -13.56 12.10
N THR A 303 -1.18 -12.50 12.75
CA THR A 303 -0.58 -11.94 13.96
C THR A 303 -0.55 -12.99 15.08
N ALA A 304 -1.64 -13.73 15.29
CA ALA A 304 -1.71 -14.81 16.27
C ALA A 304 -0.68 -15.92 16.00
N GLU A 305 -0.58 -16.40 14.75
CA GLU A 305 0.39 -17.44 14.37
C GLU A 305 1.85 -16.95 14.53
N ASN A 306 2.12 -15.69 14.18
CA ASN A 306 3.45 -15.09 14.39
C ASN A 306 3.82 -15.05 15.89
N ILE A 307 2.91 -14.55 16.74
CA ILE A 307 3.14 -14.46 18.19
C ILE A 307 3.33 -15.85 18.78
N ALA A 308 2.51 -16.83 18.43
CA ALA A 308 2.62 -18.20 18.89
C ALA A 308 3.96 -18.83 18.48
N ALA A 309 4.37 -18.69 17.22
CA ALA A 309 5.64 -19.24 16.73
C ALA A 309 6.87 -18.56 17.38
N LEU A 310 6.81 -17.24 17.61
CA LEU A 310 7.87 -16.50 18.31
C LEU A 310 7.99 -16.91 19.78
N ALA A 311 6.86 -17.14 20.46
CA ALA A 311 6.84 -17.55 21.86
C ALA A 311 7.49 -18.93 22.10
N LEU A 312 7.51 -19.80 21.09
CA LEU A 312 8.20 -21.09 21.14
C LEU A 312 9.73 -20.99 21.05
N ARG A 313 10.30 -19.78 20.88
CA ARG A 313 11.75 -19.53 20.73
C ARG A 313 12.25 -18.52 21.75
N PRO A 314 12.10 -18.77 23.07
CA PRO A 314 12.42 -17.79 24.11
C PRO A 314 13.92 -17.40 24.15
N ASP A 315 14.80 -18.30 23.71
CA ASP A 315 16.25 -18.08 23.70
C ASP A 315 16.76 -17.40 22.41
N ASP A 316 15.89 -17.14 21.43
CA ASP A 316 16.25 -16.42 20.20
C ASP A 316 16.09 -14.90 20.43
N PRO A 317 17.18 -14.11 20.39
CA PRO A 317 17.10 -12.66 20.55
C PRO A 317 16.23 -11.96 19.51
N ARG A 318 16.11 -12.54 18.29
CA ARG A 318 15.24 -12.02 17.22
C ARG A 318 13.77 -12.22 17.57
N ALA A 319 13.42 -13.40 18.09
CA ALA A 319 12.06 -13.68 18.56
C ALA A 319 11.68 -12.76 19.71
N SER A 320 12.56 -12.60 20.71
CA SER A 320 12.35 -11.68 21.85
C SER A 320 12.16 -10.23 21.37
N LYS A 321 12.96 -9.76 20.41
CA LYS A 321 12.81 -8.43 19.81
C LYS A 321 11.46 -8.27 19.11
N ALA A 322 11.04 -9.24 18.31
CA ALA A 322 9.77 -9.19 17.59
C ALA A 322 8.57 -9.21 18.55
N LEU A 323 8.59 -10.06 19.59
CA LEU A 323 7.57 -10.06 20.65
C LEU A 323 7.53 -8.71 21.40
N GLY A 324 8.67 -8.11 21.69
CA GLY A 324 8.77 -6.78 22.28
C GLY A 324 8.11 -5.71 21.42
N ARG A 325 8.21 -5.80 20.09
CA ARG A 325 7.56 -4.91 19.13
C ARG A 325 6.03 -5.11 19.13
N TYR A 326 5.56 -6.35 19.12
CA TYR A 326 4.11 -6.64 19.26
C TYR A 326 3.55 -6.09 20.57
N ARG A 327 4.28 -6.22 21.70
CA ARG A 327 3.86 -5.63 22.99
C ARG A 327 3.79 -4.12 22.95
N LEU A 328 4.70 -3.46 22.22
CA LEU A 328 4.64 -2.01 22.03
C LEU A 328 3.40 -1.61 21.21
N VAL A 329 3.08 -2.36 20.16
CA VAL A 329 1.83 -2.17 19.42
C VAL A 329 0.61 -2.44 20.31
N ALA A 330 0.63 -3.47 21.17
CA ALA A 330 -0.43 -3.72 22.15
C ALA A 330 -0.63 -2.51 23.08
N ARG A 331 0.44 -1.95 23.63
CA ARG A 331 0.33 -0.71 24.44
C ARG A 331 -0.27 0.43 23.65
N LEU A 332 0.08 0.60 22.39
CA LEU A 332 -0.48 1.64 21.54
C LEU A 332 -1.98 1.41 21.28
N MET A 333 -2.39 0.19 20.92
CA MET A 333 -3.75 -0.11 20.47
C MET A 333 -4.74 -0.34 21.61
N VAL A 334 -4.30 -1.00 22.68
CA VAL A 334 -5.18 -1.42 23.81
C VAL A 334 -4.76 -0.87 25.16
N GLY A 335 -3.74 -0.02 25.23
CA GLY A 335 -3.27 0.66 26.44
C GLY A 335 -2.52 -0.22 27.44
N ARG A 336 -2.24 -1.48 27.13
CA ARG A 336 -1.54 -2.43 28.02
C ARG A 336 -0.65 -3.39 27.24
N ASP A 337 0.34 -3.97 27.96
CA ASP A 337 1.27 -4.96 27.41
C ASP A 337 0.66 -6.36 27.45
N ASP A 338 -0.31 -6.61 26.54
CA ASP A 338 -1.11 -7.80 26.51
C ASP A 338 -1.32 -8.24 25.05
N LEU A 339 -0.66 -9.34 24.64
CA LEU A 339 -0.67 -9.82 23.27
C LEU A 339 -2.00 -10.45 22.87
N ASP A 340 -2.70 -11.12 23.79
CA ASP A 340 -4.01 -11.70 23.53
C ASP A 340 -5.04 -10.57 23.31
N ALA A 341 -4.99 -9.53 24.14
CA ALA A 341 -5.83 -8.35 23.94
C ALA A 341 -5.53 -7.61 22.64
N LEU A 342 -4.28 -7.62 22.15
CA LEU A 342 -3.95 -7.09 20.83
C LEU A 342 -4.65 -7.91 19.73
N ILE A 343 -4.54 -9.24 19.78
CA ILE A 343 -5.18 -10.13 18.79
C ILE A 343 -6.69 -9.91 18.78
N ASP A 344 -7.32 -9.87 19.96
CA ASP A 344 -8.77 -9.62 20.10
C ASP A 344 -9.16 -8.27 19.51
N ALA A 345 -8.37 -7.21 19.76
CA ALA A 345 -8.63 -5.88 19.21
C ALA A 345 -8.50 -5.85 17.68
N LEU A 346 -7.49 -6.53 17.11
CA LEU A 346 -7.32 -6.66 15.67
C LEU A 346 -8.49 -7.42 15.03
N GLN A 347 -8.96 -8.49 15.68
CA GLN A 347 -10.12 -9.24 15.22
C GLN A 347 -11.40 -8.39 15.28
N ALA A 348 -11.63 -7.71 16.39
CA ALA A 348 -12.80 -6.82 16.55
C ALA A 348 -12.80 -5.69 15.52
N MET A 349 -11.65 -5.12 15.21
CA MET A 349 -11.48 -4.10 14.16
C MET A 349 -11.81 -4.68 12.78
N THR A 350 -11.31 -5.87 12.47
CA THR A 350 -11.62 -6.58 11.23
C THR A 350 -13.11 -6.85 11.10
N ASP A 351 -13.75 -7.40 12.12
CA ASP A 351 -15.18 -7.75 12.11
C ASP A 351 -16.08 -6.51 11.99
N ARG A 352 -15.64 -5.38 12.52
CA ARG A 352 -16.36 -4.11 12.40
C ARG A 352 -16.28 -3.49 11.01
N TYR A 353 -15.08 -3.45 10.41
CA TYR A 353 -14.83 -2.67 9.20
C TYR A 353 -14.78 -3.49 7.92
N VAL A 354 -14.47 -4.79 8.01
CA VAL A 354 -14.43 -5.75 6.90
C VAL A 354 -15.08 -7.08 7.35
N PRO A 355 -16.39 -7.08 7.65
CA PRO A 355 -17.07 -8.21 8.31
C PRO A 355 -17.16 -9.47 7.45
N ASP A 356 -17.16 -9.30 6.13
CA ASP A 356 -17.37 -10.44 5.24
C ASP A 356 -16.08 -11.27 5.08
N GLY A 357 -16.17 -12.58 5.28
CA GLY A 357 -15.06 -13.51 5.08
C GLY A 357 -14.66 -13.68 3.61
N LEU A 358 -13.46 -14.23 3.37
CA LEU A 358 -12.92 -14.40 2.02
C LEU A 358 -13.61 -15.51 1.21
N ALA A 359 -14.41 -16.37 1.86
CA ALA A 359 -15.18 -17.42 1.18
C ALA A 359 -16.10 -16.87 0.07
N ARG A 360 -16.61 -15.64 0.23
CA ARG A 360 -17.44 -14.98 -0.80
C ARG A 360 -16.71 -14.72 -2.11
N HIS A 361 -15.39 -14.74 -2.12
CA HIS A 361 -14.55 -14.58 -3.30
C HIS A 361 -14.11 -15.93 -3.89
N GLY A 362 -14.71 -17.03 -3.42
CA GLY A 362 -14.44 -18.37 -3.92
C GLY A 362 -13.33 -19.12 -3.19
N LEU A 363 -12.76 -18.55 -2.11
CA LEU A 363 -11.82 -19.27 -1.27
C LEU A 363 -12.55 -20.31 -0.42
N SER A 364 -11.96 -21.49 -0.28
CA SER A 364 -12.46 -22.58 0.56
C SER A 364 -11.29 -23.43 1.08
N ALA A 365 -11.53 -24.25 2.10
CA ALA A 365 -10.53 -25.16 2.64
C ALA A 365 -9.88 -26.05 1.56
N ASP A 366 -10.63 -26.42 0.52
CA ASP A 366 -10.18 -27.38 -0.51
C ASP A 366 -9.31 -26.74 -1.60
N ASN A 367 -9.22 -25.40 -1.68
CA ASN A 367 -8.52 -24.73 -2.80
C ASN A 367 -7.40 -23.76 -2.37
N LEU A 368 -6.88 -23.88 -1.15
CA LEU A 368 -5.79 -23.03 -0.63
C LEU A 368 -4.39 -23.51 -1.01
N GLN A 369 -4.23 -24.73 -1.52
CA GLN A 369 -2.91 -25.29 -1.85
C GLN A 369 -2.11 -24.42 -2.84
N PRO A 370 -2.68 -23.87 -3.93
CA PRO A 370 -1.94 -22.98 -4.82
C PRO A 370 -1.40 -21.72 -4.15
N VAL A 371 -2.09 -21.23 -3.10
CA VAL A 371 -1.62 -20.08 -2.31
C VAL A 371 -0.38 -20.48 -1.49
N LEU A 372 -0.42 -21.63 -0.82
CA LEU A 372 0.72 -22.16 -0.05
C LEU A 372 1.95 -22.37 -0.94
N ASP A 373 1.77 -22.95 -2.11
CA ASP A 373 2.85 -23.26 -3.06
C ASP A 373 3.55 -21.98 -3.57
N ASN A 374 2.86 -20.83 -3.56
CA ASN A 374 3.34 -19.57 -4.12
C ASN A 374 3.64 -18.46 -3.09
N CYS A 375 3.40 -18.68 -1.78
CA CYS A 375 3.52 -17.63 -0.77
C CYS A 375 4.93 -17.40 -0.21
N ARG A 376 5.89 -18.33 -0.47
CA ARG A 376 7.22 -18.34 0.17
C ARG A 376 8.22 -17.30 -0.36
N ALA A 377 7.80 -16.43 -1.24
CA ALA A 377 8.64 -15.40 -1.85
C ALA A 377 8.14 -13.97 -1.52
N GLY A 378 8.86 -12.96 -2.00
CA GLY A 378 8.44 -11.56 -1.88
C GLY A 378 8.30 -11.09 -0.43
N SER A 379 7.10 -10.64 -0.07
CA SER A 379 6.81 -10.07 1.26
C SER A 379 7.02 -11.08 2.40
N MET A 380 6.73 -12.36 2.19
CA MET A 380 6.92 -13.42 3.17
C MET A 380 8.34 -13.47 3.74
N LEU A 381 9.33 -13.14 2.91
CA LEU A 381 10.75 -13.12 3.32
C LEU A 381 11.08 -12.05 4.37
N GLY A 382 10.19 -11.10 4.60
CA GLY A 382 10.34 -10.09 5.66
C GLY A 382 9.68 -10.49 6.98
N ASN A 383 8.93 -11.59 7.02
CA ASN A 383 8.24 -12.01 8.25
C ASN A 383 9.23 -12.23 9.40
N PRO A 384 8.90 -11.85 10.64
CA PRO A 384 9.85 -11.95 11.77
C PRO A 384 10.26 -13.38 12.11
N ILE A 385 9.45 -14.35 11.69
CA ILE A 385 9.68 -15.79 11.89
C ILE A 385 9.16 -16.57 10.69
N GLU A 386 9.79 -17.67 10.35
CA GLU A 386 9.26 -18.60 9.35
C GLU A 386 8.07 -19.37 9.93
N LEU A 387 6.91 -19.22 9.33
CA LEU A 387 5.69 -19.94 9.67
C LEU A 387 5.63 -21.26 8.88
N THR A 388 5.15 -22.33 9.51
CA THR A 388 4.90 -23.61 8.83
C THR A 388 3.71 -23.50 7.88
N ASP A 389 3.59 -24.43 6.90
CA ASP A 389 2.44 -24.46 5.99
C ASP A 389 1.13 -24.68 6.78
N GLU A 390 1.17 -25.45 7.86
CA GLU A 390 0.04 -25.67 8.73
C GLU A 390 -0.40 -24.37 9.44
N ALA A 391 0.54 -23.53 9.92
CA ALA A 391 0.24 -22.24 10.51
C ALA A 391 -0.37 -21.29 9.49
N LEU A 392 0.19 -21.21 8.28
CA LEU A 392 -0.36 -20.39 7.19
C LEU A 392 -1.74 -20.89 6.76
N TYR A 393 -1.94 -22.20 6.70
CA TYR A 393 -3.24 -22.79 6.38
C TYR A 393 -4.29 -22.41 7.45
N ARG A 394 -3.97 -22.55 8.77
CA ARG A 394 -4.87 -22.13 9.84
C ARG A 394 -5.24 -20.65 9.75
N ALA A 395 -4.27 -19.79 9.46
CA ALA A 395 -4.53 -18.36 9.29
C ALA A 395 -5.49 -18.08 8.12
N MET A 396 -5.34 -18.78 7.00
CA MET A 396 -6.25 -18.64 5.86
C MET A 396 -7.65 -19.19 6.16
N ILE A 397 -7.76 -20.32 6.85
CA ILE A 397 -9.07 -20.87 7.27
C ILE A 397 -9.82 -19.90 8.20
N ALA A 398 -9.10 -19.25 9.12
CA ALA A 398 -9.71 -18.26 10.03
C ALA A 398 -10.17 -16.99 9.29
N ALA A 399 -9.65 -16.74 8.09
CA ALA A 399 -10.03 -15.60 7.25
C ALA A 399 -11.24 -15.87 6.33
N LEU A 400 -11.70 -17.13 6.20
CA LEU A 400 -12.85 -17.51 5.36
C LEU A 400 -14.16 -17.09 6.01
#